data_1617ae4c544fad6f2c3304dc05a2d198
#
_entry.id   1617ae4c544fad6f2c3304dc05a2d198
#
_cell.length_a   1.000
_cell.length_b   1.000
_cell.length_c   1.000
_cell.angle_alpha   90.00
_cell.angle_beta   90.00
_cell.angle_gamma   90.00
#
_symmetry.space_group_name_H-M   'P 1'
#
loop_
_entity.id
_entity.type
_entity.pdbx_description
1 polymer ?
#
loop_
_entity_poly.entity_id
_entity_poly.type
_entity_poly.pdbx_seq_one_letter_code
_entity_poly.pdbx_strand_id
1 'polypeptide(L)'
;MLRRSLVLLAALAAVFGVVQLAAARSSADFPITIHAANGDVVIQARPTHIVSLSPSATEDLFAVGAGKQVIAVNDQSDYPKQAPQTKLSGFKPNVEAIASYNPDLVVVSTDGGLVASLQKVGITVLLEPAAQNVAEAYDEIRQLGRATGHTKPATTLVGSMQKQLTALIRSVPKRSRHLKVYHELDPTYYSATSATFIGRLYRLFGFRNIADAADSTGSGYPQLSAEYIVASNPDIVVLADSICCGQSATTVGARAGWGQLSAVKSKRVIAINDSVASRWGPRIVDFARAVAAVAKRL
;
A
#
# COMPACT_ATOMS: atom_id res chain seq x y z
N MET A 1 15.30 13.77 -83.55
CA MET A 1 14.76 14.41 -82.36
C MET A 1 13.80 13.43 -81.62
N LEU A 2 14.30 12.48 -80.93
CA LEU A 2 13.53 11.52 -80.15
C LEU A 2 14.47 10.76 -79.21
N ARG A 3 14.83 11.32 -78.10
CA ARG A 3 15.55 10.66 -76.95
C ARG A 3 15.73 11.59 -75.78
N ARG A 4 14.66 12.09 -75.19
CA ARG A 4 14.71 12.82 -73.86
C ARG A 4 13.37 12.83 -73.14
N SER A 5 12.71 11.68 -72.93
CA SER A 5 11.46 11.66 -72.16
C SER A 5 11.20 10.35 -71.45
N LEU A 6 12.24 9.68 -70.90
CA LEU A 6 12.05 8.39 -70.22
C LEU A 6 12.89 8.22 -68.96
N VAL A 7 13.23 9.32 -68.28
CA VAL A 7 14.02 9.25 -67.03
C VAL A 7 13.31 9.91 -65.82
N LEU A 8 12.08 10.39 -65.93
CA LEU A 8 11.41 11.14 -64.87
C LEU A 8 10.24 10.41 -64.19
N LEU A 9 10.08 9.10 -64.39
CA LEU A 9 8.96 8.33 -63.78
C LEU A 9 9.39 7.21 -62.81
N ALA A 10 10.70 7.10 -62.49
CA ALA A 10 11.22 6.09 -61.56
C ALA A 10 11.60 6.63 -60.17
N ALA A 11 11.43 7.93 -59.88
CA ALA A 11 11.87 8.55 -58.62
C ALA A 11 10.73 8.85 -57.60
N LEU A 12 9.45 8.48 -57.90
CA LEU A 12 8.32 8.81 -56.99
C LEU A 12 7.74 7.59 -56.27
N ALA A 13 8.30 6.39 -56.44
CA ALA A 13 7.79 5.18 -55.78
C ALA A 13 8.59 4.75 -54.54
N ALA A 14 9.66 5.48 -54.17
CA ALA A 14 10.55 5.07 -53.06
C ALA A 14 10.34 5.86 -51.75
N VAL A 15 9.37 6.77 -51.64
CA VAL A 15 9.16 7.61 -50.45
C VAL A 15 7.93 7.21 -49.60
N PHE A 16 7.12 6.26 -50.04
CA PHE A 16 5.94 5.80 -49.30
C PHE A 16 6.15 4.53 -48.46
N GLY A 17 7.36 4.04 -48.31
CA GLY A 17 7.67 2.76 -47.62
C GLY A 17 8.29 2.84 -46.24
N VAL A 18 8.47 4.00 -45.63
CA VAL A 18 9.25 4.13 -44.38
C VAL A 18 8.48 4.82 -43.22
N VAL A 19 7.21 4.84 -43.20
CA VAL A 19 6.45 5.47 -42.07
C VAL A 19 5.46 4.50 -41.42
N GLN A 20 5.81 3.25 -41.19
CA GLN A 20 5.04 2.34 -40.34
C GLN A 20 5.88 1.37 -39.52
N LEU A 21 7.01 1.82 -38.98
CA LEU A 21 7.77 1.04 -37.98
C LEU A 21 8.09 1.88 -36.74
N ALA A 22 7.12 2.50 -36.15
CA ALA A 22 7.31 3.19 -34.86
C ALA A 22 6.05 3.16 -34.02
N ALA A 23 5.67 2.00 -33.54
CA ALA A 23 4.83 1.83 -32.34
C ALA A 23 4.65 0.34 -31.99
N ALA A 24 5.66 -0.48 -32.06
CA ALA A 24 5.71 -1.65 -31.21
C ALA A 24 6.11 -1.19 -29.80
N ARG A 25 5.22 -0.43 -29.12
CA ARG A 25 5.25 -0.37 -27.67
C ARG A 25 5.05 -1.80 -27.23
N SER A 26 6.04 -2.39 -26.53
CA SER A 26 5.89 -3.67 -25.87
C SER A 26 4.66 -3.58 -24.96
N SER A 27 3.50 -3.99 -25.45
CA SER A 27 2.42 -4.43 -24.62
C SER A 27 3.06 -5.53 -23.75
N ALA A 28 2.98 -5.44 -22.43
CA ALA A 28 3.22 -6.61 -21.60
C ALA A 28 2.45 -7.75 -22.28
N ASP A 29 3.15 -8.87 -22.58
CA ASP A 29 2.59 -9.95 -23.40
C ASP A 29 1.45 -10.59 -22.60
N PHE A 30 0.22 -10.15 -22.82
CA PHE A 30 -0.99 -10.83 -22.39
C PHE A 30 -1.35 -11.94 -23.37
N PRO A 31 -1.91 -13.08 -22.92
CA PRO A 31 -2.34 -13.37 -21.55
C PRO A 31 -1.17 -13.60 -20.58
N ILE A 32 -1.38 -13.24 -19.31
CA ILE A 32 -0.43 -13.52 -18.23
C ILE A 32 -1.10 -14.30 -17.10
N THR A 33 -0.32 -15.08 -16.38
CA THR A 33 -0.75 -15.73 -15.13
C THR A 33 -0.13 -15.02 -13.94
N ILE A 34 -0.97 -14.66 -12.97
CA ILE A 34 -0.58 -14.13 -11.67
C ILE A 34 -0.84 -15.21 -10.62
N HIS A 35 0.18 -15.58 -9.85
CA HIS A 35 0.05 -16.48 -8.71
C HIS A 35 -0.41 -15.66 -7.50
N ALA A 36 -1.72 -15.60 -7.28
CA ALA A 36 -2.37 -14.82 -6.23
C ALA A 36 -2.83 -15.71 -5.07
N ALA A 37 -3.36 -15.11 -4.01
CA ALA A 37 -3.86 -15.87 -2.86
C ALA A 37 -5.09 -16.73 -3.19
N ASN A 38 -5.83 -16.40 -4.25
CA ASN A 38 -6.92 -17.20 -4.78
C ASN A 38 -6.49 -18.19 -5.89
N GLY A 39 -5.19 -18.49 -6.01
CA GLY A 39 -4.63 -19.41 -6.99
C GLY A 39 -4.11 -18.71 -8.25
N ASP A 40 -3.98 -19.47 -9.32
CA ASP A 40 -3.50 -18.96 -10.61
C ASP A 40 -4.61 -18.17 -11.31
N VAL A 41 -4.41 -16.86 -11.42
CA VAL A 41 -5.34 -15.94 -12.09
C VAL A 41 -4.80 -15.63 -13.48
N VAL A 42 -5.53 -16.05 -14.51
CA VAL A 42 -5.19 -15.73 -15.91
C VAL A 42 -5.85 -14.42 -16.29
N ILE A 43 -5.05 -13.43 -16.66
CA ILE A 43 -5.50 -12.14 -17.19
C ILE A 43 -5.30 -12.15 -18.70
N GLN A 44 -6.41 -12.23 -19.45
CA GLN A 44 -6.38 -12.45 -20.89
C GLN A 44 -5.88 -11.26 -21.70
N ALA A 45 -6.20 -10.06 -21.26
CA ALA A 45 -5.78 -8.81 -21.89
C ALA A 45 -5.44 -7.78 -20.81
N ARG A 46 -4.70 -6.75 -21.18
CA ARG A 46 -4.41 -5.65 -20.25
C ARG A 46 -5.70 -5.03 -19.73
N PRO A 47 -5.95 -5.03 -18.40
CA PRO A 47 -7.15 -4.47 -17.83
C PRO A 47 -7.31 -2.98 -18.17
N THR A 48 -8.54 -2.56 -18.43
CA THR A 48 -8.92 -1.17 -18.71
C THR A 48 -10.00 -0.65 -17.76
N HIS A 49 -10.69 -1.56 -17.06
CA HIS A 49 -11.77 -1.28 -16.12
C HIS A 49 -11.51 -2.03 -14.81
N ILE A 50 -10.68 -1.45 -13.94
CA ILE A 50 -10.32 -2.05 -12.66
C ILE A 50 -11.23 -1.49 -11.58
N VAL A 51 -11.84 -2.38 -10.77
CA VAL A 51 -12.47 -2.02 -9.50
C VAL A 51 -11.55 -2.47 -8.37
N SER A 52 -11.15 -1.54 -7.48
CA SER A 52 -10.31 -1.86 -6.32
C SER A 52 -11.10 -1.72 -5.03
N LEU A 53 -11.23 -2.83 -4.29
CA LEU A 53 -11.89 -2.88 -2.98
C LEU A 53 -10.90 -2.95 -1.82
N SER A 54 -9.64 -2.62 -2.08
CA SER A 54 -8.57 -2.54 -1.08
C SER A 54 -7.90 -1.16 -1.13
N PRO A 55 -7.88 -0.41 -0.02
CA PRO A 55 -7.18 0.87 0.02
C PRO A 55 -5.69 0.77 -0.30
N SER A 56 -4.99 -0.27 0.18
CA SER A 56 -3.58 -0.48 -0.13
C SER A 56 -3.35 -0.79 -1.59
N ALA A 57 -4.14 -1.71 -2.18
CA ALA A 57 -4.06 -2.02 -3.61
C ALA A 57 -4.43 -0.81 -4.48
N THR A 58 -5.36 0.04 -4.04
CA THR A 58 -5.66 1.31 -4.73
C THR A 58 -4.42 2.20 -4.78
N GLU A 59 -3.71 2.38 -3.68
CA GLU A 59 -2.47 3.16 -3.64
C GLU A 59 -1.40 2.56 -4.57
N ASP A 60 -1.26 1.23 -4.54
CA ASP A 60 -0.31 0.51 -5.39
C ASP A 60 -0.62 0.70 -6.87
N LEU A 61 -1.87 0.51 -7.29
CA LEU A 61 -2.32 0.69 -8.67
C LEU A 61 -2.00 2.09 -9.20
N PHE A 62 -2.26 3.12 -8.41
CA PHE A 62 -1.92 4.49 -8.79
C PHE A 62 -0.40 4.71 -8.83
N ALA A 63 0.33 4.19 -7.86
CA ALA A 63 1.79 4.37 -7.76
C ALA A 63 2.56 3.66 -8.88
N VAL A 64 2.07 2.51 -9.38
CA VAL A 64 2.67 1.83 -10.53
C VAL A 64 2.27 2.44 -11.87
N GLY A 65 1.33 3.42 -11.87
CA GLY A 65 0.89 4.12 -13.08
C GLY A 65 -0.39 3.54 -13.72
N ALA A 66 -1.07 2.61 -13.05
CA ALA A 66 -2.32 2.01 -13.51
C ALA A 66 -3.57 2.86 -13.19
N GLY A 67 -3.41 4.04 -12.58
CA GLY A 67 -4.53 4.86 -12.09
C GLY A 67 -5.60 5.17 -13.13
N LYS A 68 -5.25 5.30 -14.42
CA LYS A 68 -6.22 5.52 -15.50
C LYS A 68 -7.08 4.29 -15.82
N GLN A 69 -6.68 3.12 -15.37
CA GLN A 69 -7.41 1.86 -15.54
C GLN A 69 -8.41 1.65 -14.39
N VAL A 70 -8.21 2.35 -13.25
CA VAL A 70 -9.08 2.26 -12.08
C VAL A 70 -10.33 3.11 -12.31
N ILE A 71 -11.50 2.47 -12.36
CA ILE A 71 -12.79 3.13 -12.63
C ILE A 71 -13.68 3.29 -11.41
N ALA A 72 -13.43 2.48 -10.36
CA ALA A 72 -14.13 2.57 -9.09
C ALA A 72 -13.26 2.03 -7.96
N VAL A 73 -13.42 2.62 -6.77
CA VAL A 73 -12.75 2.14 -5.55
C VAL A 73 -13.76 2.10 -4.39
N ASN A 74 -13.44 1.37 -3.32
CA ASN A 74 -14.30 1.33 -2.14
C ASN A 74 -14.28 2.65 -1.36
N ASP A 75 -15.22 2.79 -0.43
CA ASP A 75 -15.46 3.96 0.43
C ASP A 75 -14.29 4.32 1.36
N GLN A 76 -13.34 3.39 1.57
CA GLN A 76 -12.15 3.59 2.39
C GLN A 76 -10.90 3.97 1.58
N SER A 77 -10.98 3.94 0.26
CA SER A 77 -9.86 4.27 -0.65
C SER A 77 -9.78 5.77 -0.90
N ASP A 78 -9.31 6.54 0.09
CA ASP A 78 -9.24 8.01 0.10
C ASP A 78 -7.93 8.59 -0.48
N TYR A 79 -7.01 7.73 -0.91
CA TYR A 79 -5.73 8.13 -1.49
C TYR A 79 -5.35 7.25 -2.70
N PRO A 80 -4.75 7.87 -3.75
CA PRO A 80 -4.55 9.31 -3.93
C PRO A 80 -5.89 10.04 -4.19
N LYS A 81 -5.91 11.36 -4.08
CA LYS A 81 -7.14 12.16 -4.26
C LYS A 81 -7.81 11.99 -5.63
N GLN A 82 -7.06 11.50 -6.63
CA GLN A 82 -7.55 11.21 -7.97
C GLN A 82 -8.29 9.86 -8.06
N ALA A 83 -8.24 9.03 -7.01
CA ALA A 83 -8.96 7.76 -7.00
C ALA A 83 -10.47 8.02 -7.13
N PRO A 84 -11.17 7.31 -8.04
CA PRO A 84 -12.60 7.51 -8.28
C PRO A 84 -13.42 6.90 -7.15
N GLN A 85 -13.56 7.63 -6.04
CA GLN A 85 -14.27 7.20 -4.85
C GLN A 85 -15.73 6.88 -5.16
N THR A 86 -16.22 5.76 -4.63
CA THR A 86 -17.60 5.31 -4.77
C THR A 86 -18.17 4.92 -3.42
N LYS A 87 -19.43 4.46 -3.41
CA LYS A 87 -20.09 3.91 -2.22
C LYS A 87 -19.91 2.38 -2.10
N LEU A 88 -19.01 1.79 -2.90
CA LEU A 88 -18.71 0.37 -2.77
C LEU A 88 -18.07 0.12 -1.39
N SER A 89 -18.60 -0.86 -0.67
CA SER A 89 -18.05 -1.22 0.63
C SER A 89 -16.94 -2.26 0.49
N GLY A 90 -15.80 -2.01 1.14
CA GLY A 90 -14.75 -3.02 1.29
C GLY A 90 -15.07 -4.08 2.35
N PHE A 91 -15.98 -3.77 3.30
CA PHE A 91 -16.34 -4.68 4.39
C PHE A 91 -17.58 -5.54 4.08
N LYS A 92 -18.52 -5.01 3.31
CA LYS A 92 -19.76 -5.69 2.88
C LYS A 92 -19.94 -5.49 1.39
N PRO A 93 -19.08 -6.09 0.56
CA PRO A 93 -19.15 -5.91 -0.88
C PRO A 93 -20.43 -6.53 -1.45
N ASN A 94 -21.02 -5.83 -2.44
CA ASN A 94 -22.19 -6.29 -3.17
C ASN A 94 -21.79 -6.62 -4.61
N VAL A 95 -22.03 -7.87 -5.05
CA VAL A 95 -21.63 -8.38 -6.37
C VAL A 95 -22.30 -7.61 -7.51
N GLU A 96 -23.60 -7.32 -7.41
CA GLU A 96 -24.33 -6.60 -8.43
C GLU A 96 -23.84 -5.15 -8.58
N ALA A 97 -23.57 -4.49 -7.44
CA ALA A 97 -23.02 -3.14 -7.44
C ALA A 97 -21.61 -3.11 -8.06
N ILE A 98 -20.77 -4.11 -7.82
CA ILE A 98 -19.45 -4.23 -8.44
C ILE A 98 -19.59 -4.51 -9.94
N ALA A 99 -20.43 -5.48 -10.33
CA ALA A 99 -20.65 -5.86 -11.72
C ALA A 99 -21.23 -4.73 -12.57
N SER A 100 -22.00 -3.80 -11.97
CA SER A 100 -22.57 -2.65 -12.70
C SER A 100 -21.50 -1.70 -13.28
N TYR A 101 -20.26 -1.75 -12.79
CA TYR A 101 -19.12 -1.04 -13.36
C TYR A 101 -18.49 -1.74 -14.57
N ASN A 102 -18.98 -2.94 -14.94
CA ASN A 102 -18.41 -3.78 -16.02
C ASN A 102 -16.87 -3.94 -15.91
N PRO A 103 -16.34 -4.36 -14.74
CA PRO A 103 -14.90 -4.50 -14.56
C PRO A 103 -14.35 -5.69 -15.35
N ASP A 104 -13.16 -5.52 -15.92
CA ASP A 104 -12.35 -6.62 -16.47
C ASP A 104 -11.35 -7.19 -15.44
N LEU A 105 -11.15 -6.47 -14.33
CA LEU A 105 -10.39 -6.93 -13.15
C LEU A 105 -10.97 -6.33 -11.87
N VAL A 106 -11.17 -7.16 -10.85
CA VAL A 106 -11.49 -6.71 -9.49
C VAL A 106 -10.34 -7.11 -8.56
N VAL A 107 -9.82 -6.16 -7.78
CA VAL A 107 -8.79 -6.40 -6.77
C VAL A 107 -9.42 -6.30 -5.38
N VAL A 108 -9.24 -7.34 -4.57
CA VAL A 108 -9.82 -7.44 -3.22
C VAL A 108 -8.76 -7.86 -2.20
N SER A 109 -8.92 -7.47 -0.93
CA SER A 109 -8.01 -7.89 0.15
C SER A 109 -8.58 -8.98 1.05
N THR A 110 -9.87 -9.25 0.95
CA THR A 110 -10.56 -10.30 1.71
C THR A 110 -11.50 -11.05 0.80
N ASP A 111 -11.61 -12.37 0.98
CA ASP A 111 -12.49 -13.19 0.16
C ASP A 111 -13.93 -13.20 0.70
N GLY A 112 -14.17 -13.80 1.86
CA GLY A 112 -15.52 -13.93 2.41
C GLY A 112 -16.55 -14.55 1.45
N GLY A 113 -16.11 -15.31 0.44
CA GLY A 113 -16.94 -15.86 -0.63
C GLY A 113 -17.17 -14.92 -1.82
N LEU A 114 -16.58 -13.72 -1.79
CA LEU A 114 -16.71 -12.72 -2.85
C LEU A 114 -16.02 -13.16 -4.14
N VAL A 115 -14.83 -13.77 -4.04
CA VAL A 115 -14.07 -14.26 -5.20
C VAL A 115 -14.92 -15.22 -6.02
N ALA A 116 -15.46 -16.26 -5.40
CA ALA A 116 -16.29 -17.23 -6.10
C ALA A 116 -17.58 -16.61 -6.67
N SER A 117 -18.16 -15.63 -5.99
CA SER A 117 -19.38 -14.95 -6.41
C SER A 117 -19.16 -14.08 -7.65
N LEU A 118 -18.05 -13.33 -7.70
CA LEU A 118 -17.68 -12.53 -8.87
C LEU A 118 -17.27 -13.41 -10.05
N GLN A 119 -16.52 -14.50 -9.81
CA GLN A 119 -16.14 -15.45 -10.87
C GLN A 119 -17.36 -16.12 -11.53
N LYS A 120 -18.43 -16.41 -10.78
CA LYS A 120 -19.69 -16.97 -11.33
C LYS A 120 -20.35 -16.04 -12.35
N VAL A 121 -20.13 -14.75 -12.25
CA VAL A 121 -20.64 -13.76 -13.23
C VAL A 121 -19.57 -13.34 -14.26
N GLY A 122 -18.47 -14.12 -14.36
CA GLY A 122 -17.46 -13.96 -15.40
C GLY A 122 -16.42 -12.87 -15.13
N ILE A 123 -16.33 -12.35 -13.91
CA ILE A 123 -15.39 -11.28 -13.54
C ILE A 123 -14.07 -11.90 -13.04
N THR A 124 -12.94 -11.44 -13.59
CA THR A 124 -11.61 -11.81 -13.11
C THR A 124 -11.33 -11.14 -11.77
N VAL A 125 -10.91 -11.93 -10.76
CA VAL A 125 -10.62 -11.42 -9.41
C VAL A 125 -9.19 -11.74 -9.01
N LEU A 126 -8.49 -10.74 -8.48
CA LEU A 126 -7.18 -10.87 -7.87
C LEU A 126 -7.32 -10.64 -6.36
N LEU A 127 -7.06 -11.67 -5.57
CA LEU A 127 -7.06 -11.58 -4.11
C LEU A 127 -5.65 -11.29 -3.62
N GLU A 128 -5.48 -10.09 -3.05
CA GLU A 128 -4.25 -9.57 -2.44
C GLU A 128 -4.52 -9.37 -0.93
N PRO A 129 -4.31 -10.38 -0.07
CA PRO A 129 -4.52 -10.25 1.36
C PRO A 129 -3.59 -9.21 1.97
N ALA A 130 -3.89 -8.79 3.21
CA ALA A 130 -3.02 -7.88 3.93
C ALA A 130 -1.60 -8.44 4.07
N ALA A 131 -0.61 -7.75 3.53
CA ALA A 131 0.80 -8.10 3.64
C ALA A 131 1.19 -8.25 5.11
N GLN A 132 1.91 -9.31 5.44
CA GLN A 132 2.39 -9.57 6.80
C GLN A 132 3.73 -8.88 7.09
N ASN A 133 4.46 -8.51 6.05
CA ASN A 133 5.76 -7.86 6.14
C ASN A 133 6.06 -7.05 4.86
N VAL A 134 7.13 -6.27 4.93
CA VAL A 134 7.52 -5.37 3.85
C VAL A 134 7.87 -6.10 2.55
N ALA A 135 8.38 -7.35 2.62
CA ALA A 135 8.71 -8.11 1.42
C ALA A 135 7.43 -8.52 0.67
N GLU A 136 6.42 -8.97 1.40
CA GLU A 136 5.10 -9.27 0.83
C GLU A 136 4.45 -8.03 0.20
N ALA A 137 4.49 -6.86 0.89
CA ALA A 137 4.00 -5.61 0.31
C ALA A 137 4.73 -5.24 -1.01
N TYR A 138 6.03 -5.49 -1.10
CA TYR A 138 6.77 -5.31 -2.36
C TYR A 138 6.34 -6.29 -3.44
N ASP A 139 5.98 -7.52 -3.07
CA ASP A 139 5.52 -8.53 -4.02
C ASP A 139 4.11 -8.20 -4.53
N GLU A 140 3.20 -7.70 -3.69
CA GLU A 140 1.90 -7.19 -4.11
C GLU A 140 2.03 -6.06 -5.13
N ILE A 141 2.89 -5.05 -4.86
CA ILE A 141 3.18 -3.96 -5.82
C ILE A 141 3.66 -4.53 -7.17
N ARG A 142 4.54 -5.55 -7.16
CA ARG A 142 5.03 -6.19 -8.38
C ARG A 142 3.94 -6.98 -9.10
N GLN A 143 3.10 -7.70 -8.35
CA GLN A 143 1.98 -8.46 -8.91
C GLN A 143 0.98 -7.53 -9.59
N LEU A 144 0.55 -6.46 -8.92
CA LEU A 144 -0.34 -5.45 -9.49
C LEU A 144 0.29 -4.75 -10.71
N GLY A 145 1.60 -4.46 -10.65
CA GLY A 145 2.32 -3.94 -11.80
C GLY A 145 2.30 -4.88 -13.01
N ARG A 146 2.49 -6.19 -12.80
CA ARG A 146 2.36 -7.20 -13.85
C ARG A 146 0.93 -7.31 -14.34
N ALA A 147 -0.03 -7.44 -13.43
CA ALA A 147 -1.45 -7.61 -13.73
C ALA A 147 -2.01 -6.48 -14.60
N THR A 148 -1.45 -5.28 -14.49
CA THR A 148 -1.91 -4.07 -15.19
C THR A 148 -1.03 -3.64 -16.36
N GLY A 149 0.03 -4.40 -16.68
CA GLY A 149 1.00 -4.05 -17.73
C GLY A 149 1.97 -2.93 -17.36
N HIS A 150 2.23 -2.73 -16.05
CA HIS A 150 3.14 -1.72 -15.50
C HIS A 150 4.34 -2.35 -14.76
N THR A 151 4.86 -3.47 -15.26
CA THR A 151 5.96 -4.25 -14.63
C THR A 151 7.19 -3.40 -14.34
N LYS A 152 7.66 -2.60 -15.33
CA LYS A 152 8.86 -1.76 -15.16
C LYS A 152 8.65 -0.65 -14.12
N PRO A 153 7.57 0.13 -14.15
CA PRO A 153 7.27 1.11 -13.08
C PRO A 153 7.20 0.47 -11.69
N ALA A 154 6.54 -0.68 -11.54
CA ALA A 154 6.45 -1.39 -10.27
C ALA A 154 7.83 -1.81 -9.73
N THR A 155 8.69 -2.37 -10.59
CA THR A 155 10.07 -2.73 -10.23
C THR A 155 10.88 -1.52 -9.78
N THR A 156 10.74 -0.40 -10.50
CA THR A 156 11.43 0.87 -10.16
C THR A 156 10.94 1.42 -8.82
N LEU A 157 9.62 1.41 -8.59
CA LEU A 157 9.00 1.85 -7.34
C LEU A 157 9.52 1.05 -6.16
N VAL A 158 9.44 -0.28 -6.24
CA VAL A 158 9.93 -1.17 -5.17
C VAL A 158 11.41 -0.96 -4.91
N GLY A 159 12.24 -0.85 -5.94
CA GLY A 159 13.69 -0.56 -5.78
C GLY A 159 13.95 0.77 -5.08
N SER A 160 13.15 1.78 -5.35
CA SER A 160 13.21 3.08 -4.67
C SER A 160 12.78 2.97 -3.20
N MET A 161 11.67 2.29 -2.93
CA MET A 161 11.18 2.05 -1.55
C MET A 161 12.22 1.30 -0.71
N GLN A 162 12.82 0.24 -1.25
CA GLN A 162 13.88 -0.55 -0.59
C GLN A 162 15.09 0.31 -0.22
N LYS A 163 15.56 1.14 -1.15
CA LYS A 163 16.69 2.06 -0.91
C LYS A 163 16.35 3.08 0.19
N GLN A 164 15.17 3.69 0.12
CA GLN A 164 14.74 4.68 1.10
C GLN A 164 14.57 4.04 2.49
N LEU A 165 13.88 2.90 2.59
CA LEU A 165 13.67 2.22 3.86
C LEU A 165 15.02 1.81 4.49
N THR A 166 15.93 1.25 3.71
CA THR A 166 17.28 0.89 4.18
C THR A 166 18.04 2.12 4.69
N ALA A 167 17.98 3.23 3.97
CA ALA A 167 18.63 4.48 4.38
C ALA A 167 18.03 5.03 5.69
N LEU A 168 16.70 4.99 5.84
CA LEU A 168 16.01 5.41 7.07
C LEU A 168 16.41 4.55 8.27
N ILE A 169 16.43 3.23 8.13
CA ILE A 169 16.84 2.30 9.19
C ILE A 169 18.30 2.57 9.61
N ARG A 170 19.20 2.73 8.64
CA ARG A 170 20.62 3.03 8.93
C ARG A 170 20.82 4.39 9.57
N SER A 171 19.96 5.34 9.34
CA SER A 171 20.05 6.70 9.87
C SER A 171 19.67 6.81 11.34
N VAL A 172 19.03 5.78 11.92
CA VAL A 172 18.69 5.74 13.34
C VAL A 172 19.93 5.34 14.16
N PRO A 173 20.32 6.14 15.16
CA PRO A 173 21.49 5.87 15.98
C PRO A 173 21.43 4.51 16.69
N LYS A 174 22.56 3.82 16.87
CA LYS A 174 22.60 2.53 17.57
C LYS A 174 22.01 2.60 18.99
N ARG A 175 22.21 3.73 19.69
CA ARG A 175 21.66 3.99 21.03
C ARG A 175 20.12 4.04 21.07
N SER A 176 19.47 4.35 19.93
CA SER A 176 18.01 4.34 19.81
C SER A 176 17.43 2.95 19.59
N ARG A 177 18.27 1.95 19.33
CA ARG A 177 17.80 0.57 19.25
C ARG A 177 17.40 0.11 20.66
N HIS A 178 16.36 -0.71 20.72
CA HIS A 178 15.74 -1.17 21.98
C HIS A 178 14.85 -0.13 22.69
N LEU A 179 14.60 1.04 22.08
CA LEU A 179 13.54 1.93 22.56
C LEU A 179 12.22 1.21 22.61
N LYS A 180 11.46 1.44 23.69
CA LYS A 180 10.10 0.89 23.83
C LYS A 180 9.12 1.75 23.03
N VAL A 181 8.33 1.11 22.17
CA VAL A 181 7.31 1.77 21.37
C VAL A 181 5.92 1.31 21.82
N TYR A 182 5.02 2.28 21.93
CA TYR A 182 3.59 2.09 21.99
C TYR A 182 2.96 2.63 20.70
N HIS A 183 2.16 1.81 20.03
CA HIS A 183 1.38 2.19 18.86
C HIS A 183 -0.10 2.21 19.26
N GLU A 184 -0.72 3.38 19.19
CA GLU A 184 -2.14 3.57 19.50
C GLU A 184 -2.96 3.52 18.23
N LEU A 185 -3.89 2.56 18.13
CA LEU A 185 -4.78 2.40 17.00
C LEU A 185 -6.08 3.20 17.18
N ASP A 186 -6.51 3.36 18.43
CA ASP A 186 -7.71 4.12 18.79
C ASP A 186 -7.64 4.60 20.26
N PRO A 187 -8.52 5.54 20.70
CA PRO A 187 -8.51 6.08 22.05
C PRO A 187 -8.87 5.09 23.15
N THR A 188 -9.27 3.86 22.81
CA THR A 188 -9.53 2.77 23.78
C THR A 188 -8.32 1.88 24.02
N TYR A 189 -7.14 2.32 23.50
CA TYR A 189 -5.83 1.71 23.70
C TYR A 189 -5.61 0.37 22.98
N TYR A 190 -6.35 0.10 21.90
CA TYR A 190 -5.92 -0.97 21.00
C TYR A 190 -4.54 -0.66 20.43
N SER A 191 -3.72 -1.69 20.32
CA SER A 191 -2.35 -1.59 19.85
C SER A 191 -2.03 -2.69 18.83
N ALA A 192 -0.84 -2.65 18.26
CA ALA A 192 -0.37 -3.63 17.30
C ALA A 192 0.95 -4.25 17.76
N THR A 193 1.00 -5.57 17.91
CA THR A 193 2.20 -6.31 18.35
C THR A 193 3.24 -6.47 17.25
N SER A 194 4.44 -6.93 17.62
CA SER A 194 5.52 -7.28 16.69
C SER A 194 5.17 -8.43 15.71
N ALA A 195 4.06 -9.13 15.90
CA ALA A 195 3.56 -10.13 14.98
C ALA A 195 2.86 -9.52 13.75
N THR A 196 2.34 -8.28 13.88
CA THR A 196 1.64 -7.55 12.82
C THR A 196 2.61 -6.90 11.83
N PHE A 197 2.09 -6.50 10.67
CA PHE A 197 2.84 -5.69 9.70
C PHE A 197 3.46 -4.43 10.33
N ILE A 198 2.64 -3.69 11.10
CA ILE A 198 3.06 -2.45 11.79
C ILE A 198 4.20 -2.73 12.76
N GLY A 199 4.03 -3.73 13.61
CA GLY A 199 5.07 -4.06 14.60
C GLY A 199 6.35 -4.60 13.97
N ARG A 200 6.26 -5.32 12.85
CA ARG A 200 7.43 -5.76 12.09
C ARG A 200 8.22 -4.58 11.52
N LEU A 201 7.56 -3.49 11.13
CA LEU A 201 8.25 -2.25 10.74
C LEU A 201 9.06 -1.67 11.92
N TYR A 202 8.52 -1.63 13.14
CA TYR A 202 9.27 -1.19 14.32
C TYR A 202 10.49 -2.09 14.60
N ARG A 203 10.35 -3.40 14.41
CA ARG A 203 11.48 -4.34 14.56
C ARG A 203 12.62 -4.06 13.59
N LEU A 204 12.36 -3.56 12.38
CA LEU A 204 13.42 -3.14 11.44
C LEU A 204 14.29 -2.01 12.03
N PHE A 205 13.72 -1.17 12.88
CA PHE A 205 14.46 -0.12 13.62
C PHE A 205 15.11 -0.64 14.91
N GLY A 206 14.84 -1.88 15.29
CA GLY A 206 15.36 -2.50 16.52
C GLY A 206 14.57 -2.10 17.78
N PHE A 207 13.34 -1.61 17.65
CA PHE A 207 12.49 -1.23 18.79
C PHE A 207 11.85 -2.44 19.46
N ARG A 208 11.49 -2.27 20.74
CA ARG A 208 10.72 -3.22 21.54
C ARG A 208 9.29 -2.74 21.63
N ASN A 209 8.35 -3.58 21.26
CA ASN A 209 6.94 -3.25 21.29
C ASN A 209 6.34 -3.59 22.65
N ILE A 210 5.72 -2.63 23.35
CA ILE A 210 5.12 -2.90 24.67
C ILE A 210 3.88 -3.77 24.57
N ALA A 211 3.21 -3.81 23.41
CA ALA A 211 2.02 -4.62 23.21
C ALA A 211 2.31 -6.14 23.18
N ASP A 212 3.55 -6.55 22.92
CA ASP A 212 3.91 -7.97 22.77
C ASP A 212 3.59 -8.79 24.03
N ALA A 213 3.87 -8.26 25.21
CA ALA A 213 3.65 -8.95 26.47
C ALA A 213 2.18 -8.93 26.93
N ALA A 214 1.34 -8.09 26.33
CA ALA A 214 -0.07 -7.97 26.64
C ALA A 214 -0.99 -8.79 25.73
N ASP A 215 -0.47 -9.35 24.65
CA ASP A 215 -1.25 -10.14 23.68
C ASP A 215 -1.33 -11.62 24.11
N SER A 216 -2.16 -11.88 25.12
CA SER A 216 -2.38 -13.24 25.64
C SER A 216 -3.12 -14.15 24.68
N THR A 217 -3.85 -13.60 23.71
CA THR A 217 -4.64 -14.34 22.72
C THR A 217 -3.89 -14.64 21.43
N GLY A 218 -2.76 -13.96 21.18
CA GLY A 218 -2.03 -14.02 19.92
C GLY A 218 -2.76 -13.37 18.76
N SER A 219 -3.69 -12.44 19.05
CA SER A 219 -4.48 -11.74 18.03
C SER A 219 -3.63 -10.78 17.18
N GLY A 220 -2.50 -10.34 17.71
CA GLY A 220 -1.68 -9.28 17.13
C GLY A 220 -2.18 -7.87 17.49
N TYR A 221 -3.42 -7.75 18.00
CA TYR A 221 -4.08 -6.47 18.26
C TYR A 221 -4.71 -6.40 19.66
N PRO A 222 -3.91 -6.46 20.74
CA PRO A 222 -4.44 -6.42 22.09
C PRO A 222 -4.96 -5.03 22.44
N GLN A 223 -6.01 -4.99 23.28
CA GLN A 223 -6.41 -3.80 23.99
C GLN A 223 -5.58 -3.71 25.29
N LEU A 224 -4.85 -2.61 25.45
CA LEU A 224 -4.05 -2.35 26.65
C LEU A 224 -4.88 -1.58 27.70
N SER A 225 -4.40 -1.53 28.95
CA SER A 225 -4.92 -0.57 29.92
C SER A 225 -4.03 0.67 30.04
N ALA A 226 -4.58 1.78 30.48
CA ALA A 226 -3.82 3.00 30.74
C ALA A 226 -2.69 2.77 31.75
N GLU A 227 -2.98 1.99 32.81
CA GLU A 227 -2.03 1.62 33.85
C GLU A 227 -0.86 0.79 33.31
N TYR A 228 -1.17 -0.18 32.41
CA TYR A 228 -0.14 -0.99 31.76
C TYR A 228 0.78 -0.14 30.89
N ILE A 229 0.22 0.80 30.12
CA ILE A 229 1.00 1.71 29.27
C ILE A 229 1.91 2.59 30.14
N VAL A 230 1.37 3.15 31.24
CA VAL A 230 2.15 3.98 32.18
C VAL A 230 3.26 3.16 32.84
N ALA A 231 2.96 1.96 33.33
CA ALA A 231 3.94 1.06 33.95
C ALA A 231 5.02 0.61 32.95
N SER A 232 4.66 0.36 31.70
CA SER A 232 5.60 0.03 30.63
C SER A 232 6.53 1.18 30.25
N ASN A 233 6.10 2.42 30.48
CA ASN A 233 6.83 3.66 30.21
C ASN A 233 7.49 3.65 28.82
N PRO A 234 6.72 3.74 27.72
CA PRO A 234 7.29 3.75 26.38
C PRO A 234 8.15 4.98 26.13
N ASP A 235 9.20 4.77 25.31
CA ASP A 235 10.12 5.82 24.87
C ASP A 235 9.59 6.59 23.65
N ILE A 236 8.72 5.94 22.87
CA ILE A 236 8.07 6.48 21.68
C ILE A 236 6.59 6.11 21.76
N VAL A 237 5.71 7.08 21.49
CA VAL A 237 4.27 6.88 21.27
C VAL A 237 3.94 7.28 19.84
N VAL A 238 3.30 6.39 19.11
CA VAL A 238 2.82 6.62 17.73
C VAL A 238 1.31 6.54 17.74
N LEU A 239 0.67 7.65 17.37
CA LEU A 239 -0.78 7.79 17.32
C LEU A 239 -1.24 7.58 15.87
N ALA A 240 -1.96 6.50 15.62
CA ALA A 240 -2.58 6.16 14.34
C ALA A 240 -4.06 6.52 14.29
N ASP A 241 -4.50 7.38 15.19
CA ASP A 241 -5.86 7.84 15.40
C ASP A 241 -5.97 9.36 15.45
N SER A 242 -5.05 10.01 14.74
CA SER A 242 -4.97 11.47 14.70
C SER A 242 -6.08 12.11 13.87
N ILE A 243 -6.51 11.46 12.79
CA ILE A 243 -7.55 11.98 11.88
C ILE A 243 -8.94 11.56 12.34
N CYS A 244 -9.16 10.27 12.61
CA CYS A 244 -10.46 9.79 13.06
C CYS A 244 -10.89 10.39 14.40
N CYS A 245 -9.94 10.55 15.31
CA CYS A 245 -10.22 10.71 16.73
C CYS A 245 -9.51 11.91 17.36
N GLY A 246 -8.79 12.70 16.57
CA GLY A 246 -8.15 13.95 16.99
C GLY A 246 -7.00 13.78 18.00
N GLN A 247 -6.41 12.58 18.09
CA GLN A 247 -5.31 12.35 19.03
C GLN A 247 -4.05 13.09 18.64
N SER A 248 -3.36 13.62 19.63
CA SER A 248 -2.16 14.45 19.48
C SER A 248 -1.22 14.31 20.69
N ALA A 249 0.00 14.83 20.58
CA ALA A 249 0.91 14.87 21.72
C ALA A 249 0.31 15.63 22.93
N THR A 250 -0.54 16.64 22.68
CA THR A 250 -1.22 17.41 23.74
C THR A 250 -2.29 16.57 24.42
N THR A 251 -3.18 15.93 23.66
CA THR A 251 -4.25 15.10 24.25
C THR A 251 -3.67 13.93 25.03
N VAL A 252 -2.64 13.28 24.52
CA VAL A 252 -1.94 12.19 25.19
C VAL A 252 -1.24 12.65 26.47
N GLY A 253 -0.53 13.79 26.43
CA GLY A 253 0.16 14.33 27.59
C GLY A 253 -0.79 14.78 28.72
N ALA A 254 -2.06 15.08 28.41
CA ALA A 254 -3.09 15.47 29.36
C ALA A 254 -3.78 14.27 30.04
N ARG A 255 -3.58 13.03 29.56
CA ARG A 255 -4.13 11.84 30.19
C ARG A 255 -3.54 11.61 31.57
N ALA A 256 -4.32 11.08 32.52
CA ALA A 256 -3.88 10.85 33.90
C ALA A 256 -2.60 9.98 33.95
N GLY A 257 -1.52 10.51 34.54
CA GLY A 257 -0.22 9.84 34.67
C GLY A 257 0.66 9.87 33.43
N TRP A 258 0.13 10.18 32.23
CA TRP A 258 0.90 10.10 30.98
C TRP A 258 1.90 11.23 30.79
N GLY A 259 1.73 12.36 31.44
CA GLY A 259 2.75 13.43 31.45
C GLY A 259 4.10 13.01 32.00
N GLN A 260 4.19 11.89 32.74
CA GLN A 260 5.42 11.33 33.28
C GLN A 260 6.13 10.36 32.31
N LEU A 261 5.48 9.92 31.24
CA LEU A 261 6.06 8.99 30.26
C LEU A 261 7.32 9.56 29.63
N SER A 262 8.32 8.68 29.44
CA SER A 262 9.56 9.02 28.74
C SER A 262 9.30 9.63 27.34
N ALA A 263 8.31 9.11 26.62
CA ALA A 263 7.91 9.62 25.33
C ALA A 263 7.39 11.07 25.40
N VAL A 264 6.60 11.41 26.41
CA VAL A 264 6.02 12.75 26.57
C VAL A 264 7.10 13.75 26.97
N LYS A 265 7.89 13.42 28.01
CA LYS A 265 9.00 14.28 28.48
C LYS A 265 10.02 14.57 27.40
N SER A 266 10.31 13.58 26.57
CA SER A 266 11.31 13.69 25.49
C SER A 266 10.71 14.15 24.14
N LYS A 267 9.44 14.58 24.11
CA LYS A 267 8.72 15.03 22.89
C LYS A 267 8.78 13.97 21.77
N ARG A 268 8.65 12.70 22.13
CA ARG A 268 8.65 11.54 21.21
C ARG A 268 7.24 10.92 21.06
N VAL A 269 6.22 11.75 21.19
CA VAL A 269 4.85 11.43 20.79
C VAL A 269 4.65 11.98 19.38
N ILE A 270 4.30 11.12 18.44
CA ILE A 270 4.05 11.51 17.03
C ILE A 270 2.64 11.07 16.62
N ALA A 271 1.92 12.00 16.03
CA ALA A 271 0.68 11.70 15.33
C ALA A 271 0.99 11.46 13.85
N ILE A 272 0.52 10.35 13.33
CA ILE A 272 0.66 9.97 11.92
C ILE A 272 -0.75 9.88 11.35
N ASN A 273 -0.91 10.24 10.08
CA ASN A 273 -2.17 10.02 9.38
C ASN A 273 -2.55 8.54 9.47
N ASP A 274 -3.78 8.27 9.92
CA ASP A 274 -4.29 6.94 10.24
C ASP A 274 -4.12 5.96 9.07
N SER A 275 -4.41 6.43 7.84
CA SER A 275 -4.21 5.63 6.62
C SER A 275 -2.74 5.32 6.34
N VAL A 276 -1.81 6.24 6.62
CA VAL A 276 -0.36 5.99 6.48
C VAL A 276 0.12 4.96 7.49
N ALA A 277 -0.44 5.00 8.70
CA ALA A 277 -0.05 4.10 9.79
C ALA A 277 -0.63 2.69 9.65
N SER A 278 -1.68 2.50 8.83
CA SER A 278 -2.48 1.26 8.77
C SER A 278 -2.47 0.56 7.42
N ARG A 279 -1.78 1.11 6.41
CA ARG A 279 -1.74 0.54 5.06
C ARG A 279 -0.34 0.05 4.70
N TRP A 280 -0.27 -1.02 3.92
CA TRP A 280 1.00 -1.65 3.49
C TRP A 280 1.42 -1.28 2.06
N GLY A 281 0.88 -0.19 1.51
CA GLY A 281 1.22 0.35 0.19
C GLY A 281 2.49 1.22 0.18
N PRO A 282 2.69 2.05 -0.86
CA PRO A 282 3.93 2.82 -1.07
C PRO A 282 4.26 3.80 0.05
N ARG A 283 3.24 4.25 0.82
CA ARG A 283 3.41 5.18 1.95
C ARG A 283 4.04 4.56 3.20
N ILE A 284 4.39 3.26 3.17
CA ILE A 284 5.24 2.62 4.20
C ILE A 284 6.53 3.43 4.45
N VAL A 285 7.09 4.03 3.38
CA VAL A 285 8.29 4.86 3.48
C VAL A 285 8.04 6.14 4.27
N ASP A 286 6.84 6.72 4.17
CA ASP A 286 6.48 7.92 4.93
C ASP A 286 6.29 7.59 6.42
N PHE A 287 5.65 6.46 6.72
CA PHE A 287 5.58 5.93 8.08
C PHE A 287 6.98 5.72 8.66
N ALA A 288 7.85 5.01 7.94
CA ALA A 288 9.23 4.77 8.36
C ALA A 288 10.03 6.07 8.56
N ARG A 289 9.78 7.10 7.75
CA ARG A 289 10.42 8.42 7.86
C ARG A 289 10.01 9.13 9.15
N ALA A 290 8.72 9.09 9.50
CA ALA A 290 8.21 9.68 10.74
C ALA A 290 8.82 8.96 11.97
N VAL A 291 8.85 7.64 11.94
CA VAL A 291 9.46 6.80 13.01
C VAL A 291 10.95 7.07 13.15
N ALA A 292 11.70 7.13 12.04
CA ALA A 292 13.13 7.44 12.06
C ALA A 292 13.40 8.85 12.59
N ALA A 293 12.56 9.82 12.25
CA ALA A 293 12.72 11.20 12.70
C ALA A 293 12.57 11.33 14.21
N VAL A 294 11.59 10.65 14.82
CA VAL A 294 11.39 10.68 16.28
C VAL A 294 12.47 9.91 17.02
N ALA A 295 12.94 8.81 16.46
CA ALA A 295 14.01 7.99 17.06
C ALA A 295 15.37 8.70 17.11
N LYS A 296 15.58 9.74 16.33
CA LYS A 296 16.79 10.58 16.34
C LYS A 296 16.81 11.65 17.43
N ARG A 297 15.66 11.92 18.06
CA ARG A 297 15.53 12.93 19.14
C ARG A 297 16.05 12.39 20.48
N LEU A 298 17.31 11.93 20.53
CA LEU A 298 17.98 11.41 21.73
C LEU A 298 19.03 12.36 22.23
#